data_b0ae331a51f0a0910b288d8f934e59c4
#
_entry.id   b0ae331a51f0a0910b288d8f934e59c4
#
_cell.length_a   1.000
_cell.length_b   1.000
_cell.length_c   1.000
_cell.angle_alpha   90.00
_cell.angle_beta   90.00
_cell.angle_gamma   90.00
#
_symmetry.space_group_name_H-M   'P 1'
#
loop_
_entity.id
_entity.type
_entity.pdbx_description
1 polymer ?
#
loop_
_entity_poly.entity_id
_entity_poly.type
_entity_poly.pdbx_seq_one_letter_code
_entity_poly.pdbx_strand_id
1 'polypeptide(L)'
;IEYADEGSNPPVDLALTEVEALAKNLSSVADEEKLLPSTVNATAQLYGGATRFNMALDPLSRKSLFDMDLTVETMDLTKVNDFFKAYADFDVNKGTLSLYTEIATRDNAFKGYGKPVIKDLDVLGKEDRKDNLLRKLWEGIVGTAGDVLTNPRKDQIATKVVLEGRLDGPDVRT
;
A
#
# COMPACT_ATOMS: atom_id res chain seq x y z
N ILE A 1 -11.69 5.67 -9.57
CA ILE A 1 -11.48 4.20 -9.52
C ILE A 1 -12.09 3.74 -8.21
N GLU A 2 -12.95 2.76 -8.28
CA GLU A 2 -13.68 2.22 -7.12
C GLU A 2 -13.43 0.72 -7.01
N TYR A 3 -13.30 0.24 -5.79
CA TYR A 3 -13.30 -1.16 -5.42
C TYR A 3 -14.43 -1.37 -4.41
N ALA A 4 -15.36 -2.28 -4.71
CA ALA A 4 -16.46 -2.64 -3.82
C ALA A 4 -16.37 -4.12 -3.45
N ASP A 5 -16.50 -4.42 -2.15
CA ASP A 5 -16.73 -5.77 -1.64
C ASP A 5 -18.07 -5.83 -0.94
N GLU A 6 -19.08 -6.25 -1.70
CA GLU A 6 -20.46 -6.43 -1.20
C GLU A 6 -20.62 -7.70 -0.33
N GLY A 7 -19.63 -8.60 -0.36
CA GLY A 7 -19.63 -9.84 0.43
C GLY A 7 -19.15 -9.66 1.86
N SER A 8 -18.51 -8.54 2.17
CA SER A 8 -18.06 -8.20 3.52
C SER A 8 -19.20 -7.65 4.39
N ASN A 9 -19.01 -7.65 5.72
CA ASN A 9 -19.99 -7.09 6.67
C ASN A 9 -19.29 -6.18 7.70
N PRO A 10 -19.48 -4.85 7.62
CA PRO A 10 -20.26 -4.12 6.60
C PRO A 10 -19.67 -4.23 5.19
N PRO A 11 -20.44 -3.90 4.11
CA PRO A 11 -19.88 -3.77 2.77
C PRO A 11 -18.76 -2.75 2.74
N VAL A 12 -17.73 -3.02 1.96
CA VAL A 12 -16.54 -2.15 1.86
C VAL A 12 -16.46 -1.51 0.48
N ASP A 13 -16.40 -0.19 0.46
CA ASP A 13 -16.14 0.61 -0.73
C ASP A 13 -14.84 1.39 -0.55
N LEU A 14 -13.91 1.22 -1.48
CA LEU A 14 -12.67 1.99 -1.53
C LEU A 14 -12.62 2.79 -2.84
N ALA A 15 -12.44 4.10 -2.73
CA ALA A 15 -12.43 4.99 -3.88
C ALA A 15 -11.16 5.84 -3.95
N LEU A 16 -10.55 5.84 -5.14
CA LEU A 16 -9.57 6.84 -5.55
C LEU A 16 -10.29 7.92 -6.35
N THR A 17 -10.16 9.15 -5.92
CA THR A 17 -10.73 10.33 -6.59
C THR A 17 -9.63 11.20 -7.18
N GLU A 18 -9.99 12.17 -8.03
CA GLU A 18 -9.06 13.12 -8.65
C GLU A 18 -7.86 12.42 -9.31
N VAL A 19 -8.13 11.33 -10.03
CA VAL A 19 -7.07 10.51 -10.65
C VAL A 19 -6.59 11.17 -11.94
N GLU A 20 -5.31 11.53 -11.96
CA GLU A 20 -4.60 11.96 -13.14
C GLU A 20 -3.46 10.97 -13.41
N ALA A 21 -3.34 10.49 -14.64
CA ALA A 21 -2.31 9.52 -15.01
C ALA A 21 -1.71 9.86 -16.38
N LEU A 22 -0.38 9.69 -16.49
CA LEU A 22 0.36 9.92 -17.72
C LEU A 22 1.33 8.77 -17.96
N ALA A 23 1.14 8.08 -19.08
CA ALA A 23 2.08 7.10 -19.59
C ALA A 23 2.89 7.69 -20.75
N LYS A 24 4.20 7.44 -20.75
CA LYS A 24 5.14 7.92 -21.79
C LYS A 24 5.98 6.79 -22.34
N ASN A 25 6.42 6.98 -23.60
CA ASN A 25 7.33 6.08 -24.30
C ASN A 25 6.81 4.63 -24.39
N LEU A 26 5.48 4.46 -24.45
CA LEU A 26 4.87 3.17 -24.76
C LEU A 26 5.13 2.88 -26.25
N SER A 27 5.92 1.87 -26.53
CA SER A 27 6.33 1.48 -27.88
C SER A 27 6.07 0.00 -28.12
N SER A 28 5.79 -0.36 -29.35
CA SER A 28 5.74 -1.75 -29.83
C SER A 28 7.11 -2.25 -30.35
N VAL A 29 8.13 -1.39 -30.26
CA VAL A 29 9.51 -1.70 -30.66
C VAL A 29 10.40 -1.59 -29.43
N ALA A 30 11.23 -2.62 -29.20
CA ALA A 30 12.17 -2.62 -28.08
C ALA A 30 13.19 -1.49 -28.19
N ASP A 31 13.49 -0.86 -27.06
CA ASP A 31 14.56 0.10 -26.91
C ASP A 31 15.77 -0.64 -26.31
N GLU A 32 16.76 -0.96 -27.14
CA GLU A 32 17.94 -1.72 -26.69
C GLU A 32 18.89 -0.88 -25.83
N GLU A 33 18.74 0.45 -25.81
CA GLU A 33 19.59 1.36 -25.04
C GLU A 33 19.09 1.56 -23.61
N LYS A 34 17.79 1.29 -23.34
CA LYS A 34 17.16 1.54 -22.05
C LYS A 34 16.58 0.28 -21.45
N LEU A 35 16.94 0.01 -20.21
CA LEU A 35 16.41 -1.14 -19.45
C LEU A 35 14.90 -1.00 -19.15
N LEU A 36 14.45 0.22 -18.81
CA LEU A 36 13.07 0.57 -18.49
C LEU A 36 12.64 1.77 -19.35
N PRO A 37 12.26 1.54 -20.61
CA PRO A 37 12.04 2.63 -21.56
C PRO A 37 10.76 3.42 -21.32
N SER A 38 9.74 2.79 -20.72
CA SER A 38 8.41 3.36 -20.53
C SER A 38 8.20 3.84 -19.10
N THR A 39 7.40 4.88 -18.91
CA THR A 39 7.05 5.39 -17.58
C THR A 39 5.55 5.58 -17.45
N VAL A 40 5.03 5.35 -16.23
CA VAL A 40 3.67 5.69 -15.82
C VAL A 40 3.77 6.51 -14.55
N ASN A 41 3.18 7.70 -14.56
CA ASN A 41 3.09 8.56 -13.38
C ASN A 41 1.62 8.86 -13.14
N ALA A 42 1.18 8.74 -11.89
CA ALA A 42 -0.19 9.07 -11.52
C ALA A 42 -0.24 9.80 -10.19
N THR A 43 -1.24 10.65 -10.05
CA THR A 43 -1.64 11.26 -8.80
C THR A 43 -3.13 11.00 -8.56
N ALA A 44 -3.53 10.95 -7.28
CA ALA A 44 -4.92 10.73 -6.89
C ALA A 44 -5.14 11.26 -5.46
N GLN A 45 -6.38 11.23 -5.02
CA GLN A 45 -6.77 11.40 -3.63
C GLN A 45 -7.34 10.08 -3.09
N LEU A 46 -6.86 9.66 -1.93
CA LEU A 46 -7.37 8.51 -1.18
C LEU A 46 -7.82 8.96 0.20
N TYR A 47 -9.12 9.23 0.37
CA TYR A 47 -9.72 9.67 1.63
C TYR A 47 -8.97 10.84 2.30
N GLY A 48 -8.69 11.89 1.51
CA GLY A 48 -7.95 13.07 1.95
C GLY A 48 -6.43 12.91 1.92
N GLY A 49 -5.93 11.71 1.67
CA GLY A 49 -4.50 11.44 1.48
C GLY A 49 -4.04 11.68 0.05
N ALA A 50 -3.06 12.55 -0.12
CA ALA A 50 -2.42 12.75 -1.42
C ALA A 50 -1.69 11.46 -1.83
N THR A 51 -2.04 10.93 -3.00
CA THR A 51 -1.49 9.68 -3.53
C THR A 51 -0.64 9.98 -4.75
N ARG A 52 0.54 9.39 -4.81
CA ARG A 52 1.45 9.46 -5.96
C ARG A 52 1.95 8.07 -6.30
N PHE A 53 1.89 7.75 -7.58
CA PHE A 53 2.41 6.51 -8.14
C PHE A 53 3.37 6.82 -9.28
N ASN A 54 4.55 6.23 -9.26
CA ASN A 54 5.51 6.29 -10.36
C ASN A 54 5.95 4.87 -10.68
N MET A 55 6.13 4.59 -11.96
CA MET A 55 6.58 3.29 -12.45
C MET A 55 7.40 3.50 -13.70
N ALA A 56 8.57 2.89 -13.74
CA ALA A 56 9.34 2.69 -14.96
C ALA A 56 9.28 1.19 -15.33
N LEU A 57 9.10 0.87 -16.60
CA LEU A 57 8.89 -0.53 -17.02
C LEU A 57 9.39 -0.78 -18.44
N ASP A 58 9.66 -2.05 -18.72
CA ASP A 58 9.76 -2.54 -20.10
C ASP A 58 8.51 -3.35 -20.46
N PRO A 59 7.55 -2.78 -21.22
CA PRO A 59 6.30 -3.45 -21.57
C PRO A 59 6.49 -4.61 -22.55
N LEU A 60 7.64 -4.71 -23.23
CA LEU A 60 7.95 -5.75 -24.20
C LEU A 60 8.81 -6.88 -23.60
N SER A 61 9.25 -6.74 -22.38
CA SER A 61 9.99 -7.79 -21.69
C SER A 61 9.13 -9.04 -21.52
N ARG A 62 9.69 -10.19 -21.84
CA ARG A 62 9.02 -11.51 -21.63
C ARG A 62 8.83 -11.85 -20.17
N LYS A 63 9.63 -11.27 -19.30
CA LYS A 63 9.56 -11.42 -17.85
C LYS A 63 9.26 -10.06 -17.25
N SER A 64 8.54 -10.04 -16.16
CA SER A 64 8.20 -8.78 -15.48
C SER A 64 9.46 -7.98 -15.16
N LEU A 65 9.54 -6.78 -15.71
CA LEU A 65 10.67 -5.87 -15.55
C LEU A 65 10.14 -4.45 -15.33
N PHE A 66 10.10 -4.04 -14.06
CA PHE A 66 9.68 -2.71 -13.66
C PHE A 66 10.31 -2.30 -12.33
N ASP A 67 10.29 -1.00 -12.09
CA ASP A 67 10.59 -0.34 -10.82
C ASP A 67 9.46 0.64 -10.52
N MET A 68 8.87 0.57 -9.32
CA MET A 68 7.74 1.40 -8.94
C MET A 68 7.85 1.91 -7.52
N ASP A 69 7.31 3.10 -7.30
CA ASP A 69 7.02 3.66 -5.99
C ASP A 69 5.56 4.09 -5.86
N LEU A 70 5.02 3.91 -4.68
CA LEU A 70 3.71 4.39 -4.29
C LEU A 70 3.84 5.14 -2.96
N THR A 71 3.34 6.36 -2.93
CA THR A 71 3.23 7.16 -1.72
C THR A 71 1.78 7.55 -1.49
N VAL A 72 1.28 7.33 -0.28
CA VAL A 72 0.02 7.88 0.22
C VAL A 72 0.36 8.70 1.45
N GLU A 73 -0.04 9.96 1.49
CA GLU A 73 0.25 10.86 2.61
C GLU A 73 -1.01 11.28 3.33
N THR A 74 -1.04 11.06 4.65
CA THR A 74 -2.10 11.56 5.55
C THR A 74 -3.53 11.15 5.19
N MET A 75 -3.73 9.90 4.75
CA MET A 75 -5.06 9.33 4.58
C MET A 75 -5.81 9.30 5.92
N ASP A 76 -7.05 9.77 5.94
CA ASP A 76 -7.90 9.75 7.13
C ASP A 76 -8.44 8.34 7.38
N LEU A 77 -7.99 7.70 8.47
CA LEU A 77 -8.38 6.33 8.82
C LEU A 77 -9.87 6.20 9.19
N THR A 78 -10.51 7.27 9.64
CA THR A 78 -11.94 7.24 9.98
C THR A 78 -12.82 7.02 8.75
N LYS A 79 -12.33 7.36 7.57
CA LYS A 79 -13.04 7.20 6.28
C LYS A 79 -13.05 5.77 5.76
N VAL A 80 -12.23 4.89 6.33
CA VAL A 80 -12.12 3.48 5.97
C VAL A 80 -12.56 2.57 7.13
N ASN A 81 -13.41 3.05 8.03
CA ASN A 81 -13.91 2.29 9.16
C ASN A 81 -14.66 1.02 8.75
N ASP A 82 -15.39 1.03 7.65
CA ASP A 82 -16.09 -0.16 7.17
C ASP A 82 -15.11 -1.27 6.78
N PHE A 83 -13.95 -0.91 6.21
CA PHE A 83 -12.87 -1.86 5.99
C PHE A 83 -12.35 -2.44 7.32
N PHE A 84 -12.09 -1.60 8.33
CA PHE A 84 -11.60 -2.08 9.62
C PHE A 84 -12.64 -2.93 10.36
N LYS A 85 -13.92 -2.57 10.29
CA LYS A 85 -15.02 -3.38 10.86
C LYS A 85 -15.14 -4.73 10.17
N ALA A 86 -15.09 -4.74 8.83
CA ALA A 86 -15.26 -5.95 8.05
C ALA A 86 -14.12 -6.96 8.25
N TYR A 87 -12.86 -6.48 8.27
CA TYR A 87 -11.68 -7.35 8.23
C TYR A 87 -10.89 -7.44 9.53
N ALA A 88 -11.08 -6.51 10.46
CA ALA A 88 -10.28 -6.43 11.68
C ALA A 88 -11.09 -6.29 12.99
N ASP A 89 -12.42 -6.17 12.89
CA ASP A 89 -13.37 -6.09 14.03
C ASP A 89 -13.06 -4.94 15.00
N PHE A 90 -12.76 -3.75 14.46
CA PHE A 90 -12.58 -2.53 15.26
C PHE A 90 -13.04 -1.28 14.53
N ASP A 91 -13.14 -0.18 15.27
CA ASP A 91 -13.54 1.13 14.79
C ASP A 91 -12.48 2.17 15.14
N VAL A 92 -12.14 3.04 14.19
CA VAL A 92 -11.17 4.12 14.37
C VAL A 92 -11.93 5.42 14.61
N ASN A 93 -11.67 6.03 15.76
CA ASN A 93 -12.22 7.34 16.12
C ASN A 93 -11.39 8.49 15.56
N LYS A 94 -10.07 8.29 15.47
CA LYS A 94 -9.12 9.27 14.96
C LYS A 94 -7.85 8.57 14.49
N GLY A 95 -7.20 9.11 13.48
CA GLY A 95 -5.90 8.66 13.02
C GLY A 95 -5.66 8.95 11.55
N THR A 96 -4.39 9.03 11.20
CA THR A 96 -3.95 9.15 9.80
C THR A 96 -2.95 8.07 9.45
N LEU A 97 -3.00 7.60 8.19
CA LEU A 97 -2.05 6.67 7.62
C LEU A 97 -1.26 7.35 6.52
N SER A 98 0.06 7.19 6.56
CA SER A 98 0.91 7.40 5.38
C SER A 98 1.55 6.07 5.00
N LEU A 99 1.63 5.80 3.70
CA LEU A 99 2.23 4.57 3.15
C LEU A 99 3.31 4.96 2.14
N TYR A 100 4.49 4.37 2.28
CA TYR A 100 5.59 4.50 1.34
C TYR A 100 5.97 3.10 0.88
N THR A 101 5.94 2.85 -0.41
CA THR A 101 6.23 1.53 -0.99
C THR A 101 7.17 1.68 -2.17
N GLU A 102 8.17 0.84 -2.23
CA GLU A 102 9.05 0.70 -3.39
C GLU A 102 9.14 -0.79 -3.75
N ILE A 103 8.97 -1.13 -5.02
CA ILE A 103 9.05 -2.51 -5.52
C ILE A 103 9.74 -2.50 -6.88
N ALA A 104 10.79 -3.29 -6.99
CA ALA A 104 11.46 -3.56 -8.26
C ALA A 104 11.33 -5.04 -8.63
N THR A 105 11.19 -5.30 -9.94
CA THR A 105 11.15 -6.67 -10.47
C THR A 105 12.27 -6.92 -11.45
N ARG A 106 12.76 -8.14 -11.44
CA ARG A 106 13.68 -8.68 -12.43
C ARG A 106 13.50 -10.18 -12.54
N ASP A 107 13.41 -10.70 -13.76
CA ASP A 107 13.28 -12.16 -14.03
C ASP A 107 12.09 -12.81 -13.29
N ASN A 108 10.95 -12.11 -13.22
CA ASN A 108 9.74 -12.47 -12.46
C ASN A 108 9.94 -12.58 -10.93
N ALA A 109 11.09 -12.23 -10.40
CA ALA A 109 11.28 -12.02 -8.98
C ALA A 109 11.04 -10.55 -8.64
N PHE A 110 10.40 -10.27 -7.50
CA PHE A 110 10.25 -8.93 -6.99
C PHE A 110 10.94 -8.77 -5.64
N LYS A 111 11.45 -7.57 -5.40
CA LYS A 111 11.96 -7.12 -4.12
C LYS A 111 11.52 -5.71 -3.87
N GLY A 112 11.21 -5.41 -2.60
CA GLY A 112 10.78 -4.10 -2.23
C GLY A 112 10.51 -3.97 -0.74
N TYR A 113 9.80 -2.93 -0.40
CA TYR A 113 9.28 -2.74 0.95
C TYR A 113 8.00 -1.91 0.95
N GLY A 114 7.20 -2.09 2.01
CA GLY A 114 6.15 -1.19 2.41
C GLY A 114 6.49 -0.57 3.76
N LYS A 115 6.28 0.73 3.91
CA LYS A 115 6.48 1.46 5.16
C LYS A 115 5.23 2.25 5.51
N PRO A 116 4.25 1.62 6.17
CA PRO A 116 3.13 2.33 6.75
C PRO A 116 3.57 3.12 8.00
N VAL A 117 2.99 4.29 8.15
CA VAL A 117 3.19 5.21 9.29
C VAL A 117 1.82 5.68 9.74
N ILE A 118 1.42 5.31 10.96
CA ILE A 118 0.16 5.71 11.57
C ILE A 118 0.44 6.77 12.63
N LYS A 119 -0.35 7.84 12.64
CA LYS A 119 -0.24 8.93 13.62
C LYS A 119 -1.59 9.17 14.28
N ASP A 120 -1.53 9.63 15.53
CA ASP A 120 -2.67 10.07 16.33
C ASP A 120 -3.80 9.03 16.38
N LEU A 121 -3.46 7.73 16.41
CA LEU A 121 -4.45 6.66 16.37
C LEU A 121 -5.24 6.59 17.67
N ASP A 122 -6.55 6.76 17.55
CA ASP A 122 -7.53 6.52 18.59
C ASP A 122 -8.58 5.53 18.09
N VAL A 123 -8.79 4.47 18.86
CA VAL A 123 -9.70 3.37 18.53
C VAL A 123 -10.77 3.21 19.60
N LEU A 124 -12.00 2.97 19.19
CA LEU A 124 -13.09 2.69 20.07
C LEU A 124 -12.93 1.27 20.65
N GLY A 125 -12.61 1.18 21.94
CA GLY A 125 -12.49 -0.09 22.66
C GLY A 125 -11.67 0.04 23.95
N LYS A 126 -11.64 -1.03 24.76
CA LYS A 126 -10.91 -1.06 26.04
C LYS A 126 -9.40 -0.93 25.81
N GLU A 127 -8.70 -0.23 26.73
CA GLU A 127 -7.26 0.11 26.64
C GLU A 127 -6.32 -1.08 26.33
N ASP A 128 -6.67 -2.30 26.75
CA ASP A 128 -5.91 -3.52 26.44
C ASP A 128 -5.95 -3.93 24.94
N ARG A 129 -6.75 -3.27 24.12
CA ARG A 129 -6.88 -3.58 22.69
C ARG A 129 -5.92 -2.83 21.80
N LYS A 130 -5.30 -1.71 22.22
CA LYS A 130 -4.40 -0.93 21.34
C LYS A 130 -3.21 -1.76 20.85
N ASP A 131 -2.51 -2.46 21.73
CA ASP A 131 -1.35 -3.28 21.35
C ASP A 131 -1.76 -4.52 20.53
N ASN A 132 -2.87 -5.16 20.90
CA ASN A 132 -3.42 -6.29 20.17
C ASN A 132 -3.97 -5.89 18.80
N LEU A 133 -4.53 -4.70 18.72
CA LEU A 133 -5.12 -4.15 17.51
C LEU A 133 -4.07 -3.77 16.49
N LEU A 134 -3.02 -3.08 16.94
CA LEU A 134 -1.87 -2.74 16.10
C LEU A 134 -1.21 -4.01 15.55
N ARG A 135 -1.11 -5.05 16.38
CA ARG A 135 -0.61 -6.36 15.94
C ARG A 135 -1.53 -7.00 14.91
N LYS A 136 -2.85 -6.99 15.11
CA LYS A 136 -3.83 -7.51 14.14
C LYS A 136 -3.86 -6.73 12.83
N LEU A 137 -3.77 -5.40 12.89
CA LEU A 137 -3.63 -4.54 11.71
C LEU A 137 -2.38 -4.90 10.92
N TRP A 138 -1.28 -5.12 11.62
CA TRP A 138 -0.02 -5.54 11.01
C TRP A 138 -0.09 -6.97 10.48
N GLU A 139 -0.62 -7.90 11.22
CA GLU A 139 -0.80 -9.28 10.78
C GLU A 139 -1.75 -9.37 9.57
N GLY A 140 -2.76 -8.51 9.50
CA GLY A 140 -3.70 -8.45 8.38
C GLY A 140 -3.16 -7.75 7.11
N ILE A 141 -2.31 -6.72 7.27
CA ILE A 141 -1.74 -5.98 6.13
C ILE A 141 -0.43 -6.61 5.65
N VAL A 142 0.32 -7.26 6.53
CA VAL A 142 1.73 -7.56 6.36
C VAL A 142 2.06 -9.03 6.58
N GLY A 143 1.14 -9.85 7.07
CA GLY A 143 1.48 -11.21 7.50
C GLY A 143 2.31 -11.23 8.78
N THR A 144 3.45 -11.91 8.82
CA THR A 144 4.33 -11.94 9.99
C THR A 144 5.06 -10.61 10.20
N ALA A 145 4.85 -9.99 11.34
CA ALA A 145 5.35 -8.66 11.68
C ALA A 145 6.88 -8.54 11.58
N GLY A 146 7.33 -7.57 10.77
CA GLY A 146 8.64 -6.96 10.94
C GLY A 146 8.71 -6.11 12.23
N ASP A 147 9.86 -5.55 12.54
CA ASP A 147 10.07 -4.71 13.73
C ASP A 147 9.11 -3.49 13.70
N VAL A 148 8.18 -3.45 14.65
CA VAL A 148 7.28 -2.33 14.86
C VAL A 148 7.99 -1.27 15.70
N LEU A 149 8.21 -0.09 15.12
CA LEU A 149 8.81 1.04 15.80
C LEU A 149 7.70 1.97 16.31
N THR A 150 7.60 2.12 17.63
CA THR A 150 6.69 3.07 18.25
C THR A 150 7.45 4.31 18.70
N ASN A 151 6.90 5.50 18.46
CA ASN A 151 7.43 6.75 19.01
C ASN A 151 6.36 7.42 19.89
N PRO A 152 6.35 7.14 21.22
CA PRO A 152 5.33 7.66 22.13
C PRO A 152 5.28 9.20 22.20
N ARG A 153 6.43 9.87 21.96
CA ARG A 153 6.50 11.35 22.01
C ARG A 153 5.79 12.02 20.81
N LYS A 154 5.61 11.28 19.71
CA LYS A 154 4.96 11.77 18.48
C LYS A 154 3.62 11.10 18.22
N ASP A 155 3.17 10.23 19.14
CA ASP A 155 1.99 9.36 18.94
C ASP A 155 2.01 8.70 17.54
N GLN A 156 3.15 8.13 17.20
CA GLN A 156 3.44 7.61 15.87
C GLN A 156 3.92 6.16 15.95
N ILE A 157 3.36 5.36 15.08
CA ILE A 157 3.72 3.96 14.87
C ILE A 157 4.18 3.81 13.43
N ALA A 158 5.34 3.20 13.24
CA ALA A 158 5.88 2.92 11.92
C ALA A 158 6.52 1.54 11.89
N THR A 159 6.45 0.87 10.75
CA THR A 159 7.24 -0.34 10.50
C THR A 159 7.74 -0.34 9.06
N LYS A 160 8.75 -1.14 8.80
CA LYS A 160 9.22 -1.42 7.46
C LYS A 160 9.04 -2.91 7.19
N VAL A 161 8.24 -3.22 6.20
CA VAL A 161 7.95 -4.58 5.75
C VAL A 161 8.74 -4.84 4.50
N VAL A 162 9.57 -5.86 4.52
CA VAL A 162 10.26 -6.34 3.33
C VAL A 162 9.29 -7.20 2.52
N LEU A 163 9.20 -6.91 1.23
CA LEU A 163 8.38 -7.62 0.26
C LEU A 163 9.31 -8.32 -0.72
N GLU A 164 9.24 -9.65 -0.80
CA GLU A 164 10.00 -10.41 -1.79
C GLU A 164 9.24 -11.66 -2.22
N GLY A 165 9.38 -12.04 -3.47
CA GLY A 165 8.71 -13.20 -4.01
C GLY A 165 8.88 -13.35 -5.52
N ARG A 166 8.06 -14.21 -6.12
CA ARG A 166 8.01 -14.45 -7.55
C ARG A 166 6.61 -14.22 -8.09
N LEU A 167 6.52 -13.64 -9.29
CA LEU A 167 5.24 -13.36 -9.98
C LEU A 167 4.74 -14.56 -10.82
N ASP A 168 5.60 -15.56 -11.06
CA ASP A 168 5.31 -16.75 -11.85
C ASP A 168 5.06 -18.02 -11.01
N GLY A 169 4.94 -17.89 -9.69
CA GLY A 169 4.71 -18.99 -8.76
C GLY A 169 3.66 -18.65 -7.70
N PRO A 170 3.02 -19.65 -7.07
CA PRO A 170 2.01 -19.44 -6.04
C PRO A 170 2.58 -18.97 -4.68
N ASP A 171 3.90 -18.92 -4.54
CA ASP A 171 4.56 -18.60 -3.27
C ASP A 171 4.94 -17.12 -3.20
N VAL A 172 4.01 -16.28 -2.77
CA VAL A 172 4.34 -14.96 -2.22
C VAL A 172 4.70 -15.16 -0.76
N ARG A 173 5.99 -15.08 -0.40
CA ARG A 173 6.42 -15.06 1.00
C ARG A 173 6.35 -13.61 1.50
N THR A 174 5.52 -13.39 2.49
CA THR A 174 5.41 -12.16 3.28
C THR A 174 6.18 -12.29 4.59
#